data_b3188c45539bec8a56aec31a1303fe26
#
_entry.id   b3188c45539bec8a56aec31a1303fe26
#
_cell.length_a   1.000
_cell.length_b   1.000
_cell.length_c   1.000
_cell.angle_alpha   90.00
_cell.angle_beta   90.00
_cell.angle_gamma   90.00
#
_symmetry.space_group_name_H-M   'P 1'
#
loop_
_entity.id
_entity.type
_entity.pdbx_description
1 polymer ?
#
loop_
_entity_poly.entity_id
_entity_poly.type
_entity_poly.pdbx_seq_one_letter_code
_entity_poly.pdbx_strand_id
1 'polypeptide(L)'
;MRLFKCEILFYILVIHYLCSTNTPKLMKKEVTNYQGNALTEGRYDFNRIEKNCLYKIIEKVQHDYIENQSNEDSGAFKNLDIVLPPSVLEDITDKWSKKEAHDALIKLRKRDVEIRYPDGSWFNCGFINWCEWDAKENVYKVEVSHRIMPYLVELAKQYTSYSLTVAMTLRSAYSQRLYELCCQYRNNFEKDGFAGFHKTQQQLREMFCLEDKYTRSNDFNSNIIYRPQAELKKLYEKGQCDLYFEVQIKGRGKEMAYDFKIHTKQQSERQKKTFD
;
A
#
# COMPACT_ATOMS: atom_id res chain seq x y z
N MET A 1 25.96 -26.35 52.10
CA MET A 1 24.92 -26.69 51.10
C MET A 1 23.64 -25.84 51.16
N ARG A 2 23.51 -24.86 52.07
CA ARG A 2 22.34 -23.96 52.15
C ARG A 2 22.57 -22.58 51.47
N LEU A 3 23.77 -22.14 51.28
CA LEU A 3 24.09 -20.83 50.67
C LEU A 3 23.93 -20.83 49.12
N PHE A 4 24.22 -21.92 48.44
CA PHE A 4 24.09 -22.03 46.98
C PHE A 4 22.64 -22.02 46.48
N LYS A 5 21.67 -22.42 47.30
CA LYS A 5 20.23 -22.36 46.89
C LYS A 5 19.64 -20.96 46.94
N CYS A 6 20.18 -20.06 47.75
CA CYS A 6 19.68 -18.70 47.88
C CYS A 6 20.10 -17.82 46.70
N GLU A 7 21.32 -17.99 46.17
CA GLU A 7 21.81 -17.23 45.01
C GLU A 7 21.07 -17.61 43.71
N ILE A 8 20.80 -18.91 43.53
CA ILE A 8 20.05 -19.38 42.34
C ILE A 8 18.62 -18.86 42.37
N LEU A 9 17.95 -18.84 43.54
CA LEU A 9 16.60 -18.26 43.65
C LEU A 9 16.59 -16.75 43.42
N PHE A 10 17.61 -16.04 43.86
CA PHE A 10 17.74 -14.59 43.61
C PHE A 10 17.98 -14.30 42.14
N TYR A 11 18.81 -15.10 41.44
CA TYR A 11 19.04 -14.98 40.01
C TYR A 11 17.76 -15.27 39.18
N ILE A 12 17.01 -16.30 39.58
CA ILE A 12 15.74 -16.64 38.92
C ILE A 12 14.69 -15.54 39.14
N LEU A 13 14.60 -14.95 40.33
CA LEU A 13 13.70 -13.84 40.62
C LEU A 13 14.10 -12.55 39.90
N VAL A 14 15.40 -12.27 39.77
CA VAL A 14 15.90 -11.11 39.00
C VAL A 14 15.64 -11.30 37.51
N ILE A 15 15.83 -12.49 36.96
CA ILE A 15 15.50 -12.80 35.55
C ILE A 15 13.98 -12.70 35.32
N HIS A 16 13.15 -13.19 36.24
CA HIS A 16 11.70 -13.11 36.19
C HIS A 16 11.22 -11.65 36.30
N TYR A 17 11.86 -10.85 37.16
CA TYR A 17 11.55 -9.40 37.27
C TYR A 17 11.98 -8.60 36.05
N LEU A 18 13.16 -8.91 35.48
CA LEU A 18 13.63 -8.27 34.23
C LEU A 18 12.84 -8.71 33.01
N CYS A 19 12.32 -9.94 32.97
CA CYS A 19 11.38 -10.39 31.94
C CYS A 19 9.96 -9.81 32.09
N SER A 20 9.53 -9.45 33.31
CA SER A 20 8.18 -8.93 33.52
C SER A 20 8.08 -7.40 33.42
N THR A 21 9.20 -6.66 33.50
CA THR A 21 9.19 -5.19 33.44
C THR A 21 9.63 -4.58 32.11
N ASN A 22 10.19 -5.41 31.18
CA ASN A 22 10.56 -4.96 29.84
C ASN A 22 10.21 -6.06 28.82
N THR A 23 8.92 -6.29 28.58
CA THR A 23 8.52 -6.65 27.23
C THR A 23 8.68 -5.39 26.41
N PRO A 24 9.71 -5.23 25.55
CA PRO A 24 9.65 -4.23 24.53
C PRO A 24 8.39 -4.60 23.75
N LYS A 25 7.43 -3.64 23.70
CA LYS A 25 6.33 -3.71 22.75
C LYS A 25 7.01 -4.05 21.43
N LEU A 26 6.93 -5.31 21.00
CA LEU A 26 7.53 -5.76 19.74
C LEU A 26 7.04 -4.74 18.72
N MET A 27 7.94 -3.86 18.29
CA MET A 27 7.65 -2.96 17.18
C MET A 27 7.35 -3.92 16.04
N LYS A 28 6.06 -4.02 15.65
CA LYS A 28 5.66 -4.79 14.49
C LYS A 28 6.60 -4.33 13.39
N LYS A 29 7.43 -5.25 12.89
CA LYS A 29 8.37 -4.98 11.79
C LYS A 29 7.56 -4.29 10.71
N GLU A 30 7.95 -3.10 10.32
CA GLU A 30 7.22 -2.33 9.31
C GLU A 30 7.25 -3.16 8.02
N VAL A 31 6.07 -3.55 7.57
CA VAL A 31 5.94 -4.33 6.33
C VAL A 31 5.88 -3.35 5.17
N THR A 32 6.80 -3.51 4.24
CA THR A 32 6.86 -2.73 3.01
C THR A 32 6.34 -3.57 1.86
N ASN A 33 5.30 -3.09 1.19
CA ASN A 33 4.83 -3.64 -0.07
C ASN A 33 5.53 -2.95 -1.25
N TYR A 34 5.67 -3.69 -2.33
CA TYR A 34 6.25 -3.23 -3.58
C TYR A 34 5.28 -3.49 -4.73
N GLN A 35 5.27 -2.63 -5.73
CA GLN A 35 4.50 -2.84 -6.96
C GLN A 35 5.12 -2.07 -8.11
N GLY A 36 4.97 -2.56 -9.35
CA GLY A 36 5.45 -1.85 -10.54
C GLY A 36 4.79 -0.47 -10.67
N ASN A 37 5.54 0.54 -11.10
CA ASN A 37 5.02 1.89 -11.29
C ASN A 37 3.84 1.93 -12.26
N ALA A 38 3.87 1.08 -13.30
CA ALA A 38 2.76 0.94 -14.24
C ALA A 38 1.45 0.52 -13.54
N LEU A 39 1.52 -0.31 -12.48
CA LEU A 39 0.37 -0.66 -11.67
C LEU A 39 -0.06 0.50 -10.76
N THR A 40 0.89 1.23 -10.17
CA THR A 40 0.59 2.42 -9.35
C THR A 40 -0.18 3.47 -10.16
N GLU A 41 0.19 3.67 -11.42
CA GLU A 41 -0.47 4.61 -12.35
C GLU A 41 -1.63 3.99 -13.13
N GLY A 42 -1.85 2.70 -12.99
CA GLY A 42 -2.89 1.95 -13.70
C GLY A 42 -4.30 2.49 -13.45
N ARG A 43 -5.19 2.30 -14.42
CA ARG A 43 -6.61 2.65 -14.32
C ARG A 43 -7.37 1.52 -13.64
N TYR A 44 -7.93 1.77 -12.46
CA TYR A 44 -8.82 0.85 -11.75
C TYR A 44 -9.67 1.56 -10.69
N ASP A 45 -10.84 0.98 -10.38
CA ASP A 45 -11.81 1.50 -9.40
C ASP A 45 -11.99 0.45 -8.29
N PHE A 46 -11.25 0.59 -7.19
CA PHE A 46 -11.42 -0.21 -5.99
C PHE A 46 -11.95 0.66 -4.87
N ASN A 47 -12.85 0.11 -4.07
CA ASN A 47 -13.13 0.72 -2.78
C ASN A 47 -12.00 0.39 -1.78
N ARG A 48 -12.05 1.01 -0.60
CA ARG A 48 -11.03 0.84 0.46
C ARG A 48 -10.84 -0.63 0.87
N ILE A 49 -11.92 -1.38 1.02
CA ILE A 49 -11.87 -2.77 1.50
C ILE A 49 -11.26 -3.67 0.42
N GLU A 50 -11.68 -3.50 -0.83
CA GLU A 50 -11.09 -4.20 -1.98
C GLU A 50 -9.59 -3.91 -2.09
N LYS A 51 -9.19 -2.65 -1.88
CA LYS A 51 -7.79 -2.22 -1.90
C LYS A 51 -6.99 -2.82 -0.73
N ASN A 52 -7.55 -2.85 0.48
CA ASN A 52 -6.91 -3.50 1.63
C ASN A 52 -6.74 -5.01 1.40
N CYS A 53 -7.75 -5.66 0.81
CA CYS A 53 -7.65 -7.07 0.42
C CYS A 53 -6.53 -7.29 -0.61
N LEU A 54 -6.43 -6.43 -1.63
CA LEU A 54 -5.34 -6.48 -2.61
C LEU A 54 -3.97 -6.30 -1.94
N TYR A 55 -3.82 -5.39 -1.00
CA TYR A 55 -2.56 -5.21 -0.27
C TYR A 55 -2.11 -6.48 0.46
N LYS A 56 -3.05 -7.21 1.07
CA LYS A 56 -2.76 -8.49 1.71
C LYS A 56 -2.40 -9.60 0.73
N ILE A 57 -3.02 -9.59 -0.43
CA ILE A 57 -2.65 -10.50 -1.52
C ILE A 57 -1.23 -10.19 -2.02
N ILE A 58 -0.89 -8.91 -2.24
CA ILE A 58 0.46 -8.50 -2.67
C ILE A 58 1.50 -8.92 -1.62
N GLU A 59 1.26 -8.65 -0.34
CA GLU A 59 2.15 -9.07 0.77
C GLU A 59 2.41 -10.59 0.71
N LYS A 60 1.35 -11.39 0.57
CA LYS A 60 1.46 -12.85 0.52
C LYS A 60 2.18 -13.35 -0.74
N VAL A 61 1.85 -12.77 -1.91
CA VAL A 61 2.51 -13.08 -3.18
C VAL A 61 4.02 -12.84 -3.09
N GLN A 62 4.42 -11.67 -2.56
CA GLN A 62 5.84 -11.33 -2.45
C GLN A 62 6.58 -12.25 -1.49
N HIS A 63 5.96 -12.59 -0.36
CA HIS A 63 6.51 -13.54 0.58
C HIS A 63 6.70 -14.93 -0.06
N ASP A 64 5.65 -15.48 -0.65
CA ASP A 64 5.68 -16.82 -1.23
C ASP A 64 6.60 -16.90 -2.46
N TYR A 65 6.66 -15.83 -3.27
CA TYR A 65 7.56 -15.78 -4.42
C TYR A 65 9.03 -15.77 -4.00
N ILE A 66 9.39 -14.98 -2.98
CA ILE A 66 10.77 -14.94 -2.47
C ILE A 66 11.19 -16.29 -1.88
N GLU A 67 10.30 -16.97 -1.14
CA GLU A 67 10.59 -18.28 -0.56
C GLU A 67 10.75 -19.38 -1.62
N ASN A 68 10.04 -19.28 -2.73
CA ASN A 68 10.04 -20.30 -3.80
C ASN A 68 11.08 -20.04 -4.91
N GLN A 69 11.70 -18.85 -4.97
CA GLN A 69 12.71 -18.52 -6.00
C GLN A 69 13.96 -19.42 -5.97
N SER A 70 14.17 -20.22 -4.93
CA SER A 70 15.33 -21.13 -4.83
C SER A 70 15.27 -22.33 -5.79
N ASN A 71 14.19 -22.56 -6.55
CA ASN A 71 13.96 -23.84 -7.23
C ASN A 71 13.55 -23.82 -8.70
N GLU A 72 13.29 -22.68 -9.36
CA GLU A 72 12.87 -22.73 -10.77
C GLU A 72 13.47 -21.62 -11.65
N ASP A 73 14.36 -22.04 -12.53
CA ASP A 73 14.97 -21.27 -13.62
C ASP A 73 14.04 -21.32 -14.86
N SER A 74 12.82 -20.82 -14.75
CA SER A 74 11.91 -20.73 -15.90
C SER A 74 11.39 -19.29 -16.08
N GLY A 75 11.88 -18.63 -17.13
CA GLY A 75 11.61 -17.21 -17.45
C GLY A 75 10.15 -16.84 -17.78
N ALA A 76 9.16 -17.65 -17.42
CA ALA A 76 7.74 -17.34 -17.60
C ALA A 76 7.00 -17.47 -16.28
N PHE A 77 6.28 -16.41 -15.90
CA PHE A 77 5.39 -16.44 -14.74
C PHE A 77 4.26 -17.45 -14.95
N LYS A 78 3.98 -18.22 -13.91
CA LYS A 78 2.79 -19.09 -13.81
C LYS A 78 1.74 -18.42 -12.95
N ASN A 79 0.48 -18.88 -13.03
CA ASN A 79 -0.52 -18.53 -12.04
C ASN A 79 -0.05 -18.97 -10.65
N LEU A 80 -0.28 -18.14 -9.63
CA LEU A 80 0.14 -18.42 -8.27
C LEU A 80 -1.08 -18.67 -7.39
N ASP A 81 -1.17 -19.88 -6.85
CA ASP A 81 -2.15 -20.22 -5.83
C ASP A 81 -1.64 -19.80 -4.46
N ILE A 82 -2.41 -18.98 -3.78
CA ILE A 82 -2.11 -18.55 -2.42
C ILE A 82 -3.23 -18.93 -1.45
N VAL A 83 -2.84 -19.24 -0.22
CA VAL A 83 -3.75 -19.55 0.89
C VAL A 83 -3.73 -18.41 1.89
N LEU A 84 -4.91 -17.87 2.19
CA LEU A 84 -5.12 -16.76 3.10
C LEU A 84 -5.95 -17.23 4.30
N PRO A 85 -5.34 -17.46 5.47
CA PRO A 85 -6.09 -17.66 6.70
C PRO A 85 -6.99 -16.45 7.00
N PRO A 86 -8.16 -16.61 7.65
CA PRO A 86 -9.03 -15.50 8.02
C PRO A 86 -8.30 -14.37 8.74
N SER A 87 -7.32 -14.70 9.61
CA SER A 87 -6.51 -13.73 10.36
C SER A 87 -5.73 -12.75 9.48
N VAL A 88 -5.34 -13.14 8.27
CA VAL A 88 -4.65 -12.26 7.31
C VAL A 88 -5.57 -11.17 6.79
N LEU A 89 -6.88 -11.46 6.72
CA LEU A 89 -7.89 -10.54 6.21
C LEU A 89 -8.62 -9.77 7.33
N GLU A 90 -8.30 -10.02 8.61
CA GLU A 90 -8.97 -9.33 9.75
C GLU A 90 -8.78 -7.81 9.72
N ASP A 91 -7.64 -7.34 9.25
CA ASP A 91 -7.30 -5.91 9.22
C ASP A 91 -7.86 -5.16 8.00
N ILE A 92 -8.55 -5.84 7.06
CA ILE A 92 -9.07 -5.17 5.84
C ILE A 92 -10.25 -4.25 6.12
N THR A 93 -10.93 -4.44 7.25
CA THR A 93 -12.07 -3.63 7.68
C THR A 93 -11.89 -3.13 9.11
N ASP A 94 -12.61 -2.08 9.49
CA ASP A 94 -12.60 -1.56 10.87
C ASP A 94 -13.33 -2.49 11.86
N LYS A 95 -14.22 -3.35 11.34
CA LYS A 95 -14.94 -4.39 12.08
C LYS A 95 -14.90 -5.66 11.26
N TRP A 96 -14.09 -6.62 11.72
CA TRP A 96 -13.97 -7.90 11.04
C TRP A 96 -15.33 -8.60 10.86
N SER A 97 -15.56 -9.03 9.62
CA SER A 97 -16.62 -9.99 9.32
C SER A 97 -16.20 -10.88 8.15
N LYS A 98 -16.43 -12.20 8.27
CA LYS A 98 -16.19 -13.15 7.17
C LYS A 98 -16.93 -12.74 5.90
N LYS A 99 -18.12 -12.14 6.04
CA LYS A 99 -18.92 -11.66 4.91
C LYS A 99 -18.22 -10.54 4.15
N GLU A 100 -17.62 -9.56 4.85
CA GLU A 100 -16.91 -8.46 4.20
C GLU A 100 -15.66 -8.94 3.46
N ALA A 101 -14.91 -9.89 4.04
CA ALA A 101 -13.75 -10.50 3.37
C ALA A 101 -14.19 -11.29 2.13
N HIS A 102 -15.23 -12.10 2.23
CA HIS A 102 -15.81 -12.84 1.10
C HIS A 102 -16.28 -11.89 0.00
N ASP A 103 -17.05 -10.86 0.34
CA ASP A 103 -17.56 -9.88 -0.61
C ASP A 103 -16.41 -9.09 -1.27
N ALA A 104 -15.34 -8.78 -0.51
CA ALA A 104 -14.16 -8.08 -1.03
C ALA A 104 -13.41 -8.94 -2.06
N LEU A 105 -13.18 -10.23 -1.78
CA LEU A 105 -12.54 -11.15 -2.71
C LEU A 105 -13.35 -11.33 -3.99
N ILE A 106 -14.67 -11.54 -3.89
CA ILE A 106 -15.56 -11.67 -5.05
C ILE A 106 -15.56 -10.38 -5.89
N LYS A 107 -15.60 -9.21 -5.24
CA LYS A 107 -15.55 -7.93 -5.95
C LYS A 107 -14.21 -7.72 -6.61
N LEU A 108 -13.09 -8.00 -5.91
CA LEU A 108 -11.74 -7.89 -6.45
C LEU A 108 -11.55 -8.78 -7.68
N ARG A 109 -12.09 -10.02 -7.66
CA ARG A 109 -12.06 -10.93 -8.81
C ARG A 109 -12.77 -10.36 -10.04
N LYS A 110 -13.78 -9.50 -9.86
CA LYS A 110 -14.53 -8.84 -10.94
C LYS A 110 -13.92 -7.52 -11.40
N ARG A 111 -12.82 -7.09 -10.80
CA ARG A 111 -12.15 -5.84 -11.13
C ARG A 111 -10.94 -6.09 -12.00
N ASP A 112 -10.76 -5.17 -12.94
CA ASP A 112 -9.62 -5.16 -13.84
C ASP A 112 -8.72 -3.97 -13.54
N VAL A 113 -7.45 -4.10 -13.91
CA VAL A 113 -6.52 -3.00 -14.06
C VAL A 113 -6.24 -2.78 -15.54
N GLU A 114 -6.29 -1.55 -15.99
CA GLU A 114 -5.84 -1.14 -17.31
C GLU A 114 -4.54 -0.35 -17.18
N ILE A 115 -3.51 -0.81 -17.86
CA ILE A 115 -2.20 -0.15 -17.96
C ILE A 115 -2.05 0.36 -19.38
N ARG A 116 -1.80 1.66 -19.54
CA ARG A 116 -1.55 2.31 -20.83
C ARG A 116 -0.08 2.66 -20.94
N TYR A 117 0.51 2.36 -22.09
CA TYR A 117 1.91 2.61 -22.38
C TYR A 117 2.08 3.85 -23.27
N PRO A 118 3.27 4.52 -23.22
CA PRO A 118 3.52 5.72 -24.01
C PRO A 118 3.43 5.53 -25.53
N ASP A 119 3.62 4.30 -26.01
CA ASP A 119 3.51 3.94 -27.43
C ASP A 119 2.06 3.77 -27.92
N GLY A 120 1.09 3.99 -27.03
CA GLY A 120 -0.34 3.85 -27.31
C GLY A 120 -0.88 2.42 -27.12
N SER A 121 -0.03 1.45 -26.82
CA SER A 121 -0.48 0.11 -26.45
C SER A 121 -1.12 0.09 -25.05
N TRP A 122 -1.92 -0.91 -24.78
CA TRP A 122 -2.58 -1.08 -23.49
C TRP A 122 -2.64 -2.55 -23.08
N PHE A 123 -2.75 -2.77 -21.79
CA PHE A 123 -2.91 -4.07 -21.18
C PHE A 123 -4.05 -4.00 -20.16
N ASN A 124 -4.95 -4.98 -20.21
CA ASN A 124 -6.04 -5.11 -19.23
C ASN A 124 -6.05 -6.54 -18.66
N CYS A 125 -6.13 -6.65 -17.34
CA CYS A 125 -6.13 -7.92 -16.65
C CYS A 125 -6.80 -7.80 -15.28
N GLY A 126 -7.48 -8.89 -14.85
CA GLY A 126 -7.87 -9.07 -13.46
C GLY A 126 -6.67 -9.39 -12.57
N PHE A 127 -6.77 -9.06 -11.29
CA PHE A 127 -5.73 -9.41 -10.31
C PHE A 127 -5.77 -10.89 -9.94
N ILE A 128 -6.96 -11.44 -9.79
CA ILE A 128 -7.20 -12.84 -9.41
C ILE A 128 -8.11 -13.49 -10.43
N ASN A 129 -7.81 -14.74 -10.74
CA ASN A 129 -8.58 -15.56 -11.69
C ASN A 129 -9.81 -16.17 -11.00
N TRP A 130 -9.61 -16.69 -9.78
CA TRP A 130 -10.67 -17.25 -8.96
C TRP A 130 -10.35 -17.08 -7.46
N CYS A 131 -11.38 -17.22 -6.64
CA CYS A 131 -11.28 -17.29 -5.19
C CYS A 131 -12.30 -18.30 -4.65
N GLU A 132 -11.92 -18.99 -3.57
CA GLU A 132 -12.71 -20.03 -2.93
C GLU A 132 -12.63 -19.89 -1.40
N TRP A 133 -13.70 -20.22 -0.70
CA TRP A 133 -13.70 -20.45 0.73
C TRP A 133 -13.71 -21.95 0.99
N ASP A 134 -12.63 -22.51 1.52
CA ASP A 134 -12.58 -23.90 1.97
C ASP A 134 -13.02 -23.97 3.44
N ALA A 135 -14.23 -24.49 3.63
CA ALA A 135 -14.82 -24.58 4.98
C ALA A 135 -14.16 -25.67 5.85
N LYS A 136 -13.53 -26.69 5.25
CA LYS A 136 -12.85 -27.77 5.97
C LYS A 136 -11.52 -27.29 6.53
N GLU A 137 -10.74 -26.59 5.71
CA GLU A 137 -9.45 -26.04 6.09
C GLU A 137 -9.57 -24.67 6.77
N ASN A 138 -10.76 -24.04 6.75
CA ASN A 138 -11.04 -22.71 7.28
C ASN A 138 -10.09 -21.65 6.69
N VAL A 139 -9.94 -21.64 5.37
CA VAL A 139 -9.06 -20.71 4.62
C VAL A 139 -9.74 -20.19 3.36
N TYR A 140 -9.26 -19.03 2.89
CA TYR A 140 -9.50 -18.57 1.52
C TYR A 140 -8.38 -19.05 0.63
N LYS A 141 -8.73 -19.58 -0.55
CA LYS A 141 -7.80 -19.92 -1.63
C LYS A 141 -8.01 -18.94 -2.79
N VAL A 142 -6.94 -18.44 -3.34
CA VAL A 142 -6.97 -17.41 -4.39
C VAL A 142 -5.90 -17.75 -5.43
N GLU A 143 -6.27 -17.74 -6.70
CA GLU A 143 -5.28 -17.81 -7.79
C GLU A 143 -5.01 -16.41 -8.33
N VAL A 144 -3.74 -15.97 -8.22
CA VAL A 144 -3.24 -14.72 -8.79
C VAL A 144 -2.86 -14.94 -10.25
N SER A 145 -3.32 -14.08 -11.15
CA SER A 145 -3.05 -14.18 -12.57
C SER A 145 -1.56 -14.03 -12.87
N HIS A 146 -1.00 -14.96 -13.66
CA HIS A 146 0.38 -14.86 -14.15
C HIS A 146 0.64 -13.54 -14.92
N ARG A 147 -0.39 -12.98 -15.52
CA ARG A 147 -0.31 -11.73 -16.29
C ARG A 147 -0.02 -10.50 -15.42
N ILE A 148 -0.48 -10.51 -14.15
CA ILE A 148 -0.22 -9.41 -13.21
C ILE A 148 1.08 -9.62 -12.40
N MET A 149 1.58 -10.84 -12.32
CA MET A 149 2.77 -11.19 -11.53
C MET A 149 4.00 -10.31 -11.81
N PRO A 150 4.34 -9.94 -13.07
CA PRO A 150 5.48 -9.06 -13.35
C PRO A 150 5.39 -7.72 -12.62
N TYR A 151 4.18 -7.19 -12.42
CA TYR A 151 3.96 -5.92 -11.73
C TYR A 151 3.96 -6.03 -10.20
N LEU A 152 3.93 -7.25 -9.67
CA LEU A 152 3.94 -7.52 -8.23
C LEU A 152 5.31 -7.97 -7.71
N VAL A 153 6.12 -8.66 -8.54
CA VAL A 153 7.36 -9.30 -8.08
C VAL A 153 8.60 -9.00 -8.93
N GLU A 154 8.45 -8.67 -10.23
CA GLU A 154 9.58 -8.31 -11.11
C GLU A 154 9.87 -6.81 -11.05
N LEU A 155 10.51 -6.37 -9.96
CA LEU A 155 10.64 -4.96 -9.60
C LEU A 155 12.00 -4.36 -10.01
N ALA A 156 12.67 -4.92 -11.03
CA ALA A 156 14.09 -4.64 -11.32
C ALA A 156 14.41 -3.19 -11.72
N LYS A 157 13.47 -2.39 -12.25
CA LYS A 157 13.78 -1.05 -12.77
C LYS A 157 12.85 0.09 -12.38
N GLN A 158 11.56 -0.16 -12.20
CA GLN A 158 10.58 0.90 -11.94
C GLN A 158 9.47 0.39 -10.99
N TYR A 159 9.65 0.60 -9.72
CA TYR A 159 8.70 0.17 -8.71
C TYR A 159 8.41 1.26 -7.68
N THR A 160 7.25 1.14 -7.09
CA THR A 160 6.80 1.91 -5.92
C THR A 160 6.92 1.05 -4.67
N SER A 161 7.60 1.54 -3.65
CA SER A 161 7.63 0.93 -2.31
C SER A 161 6.86 1.79 -1.33
N TYR A 162 5.98 1.19 -0.53
CA TYR A 162 5.14 1.90 0.43
C TYR A 162 4.90 1.08 1.71
N SER A 163 4.69 1.77 2.83
CA SER A 163 4.34 1.11 4.08
C SER A 163 2.94 0.51 4.02
N LEU A 164 2.83 -0.81 4.19
CA LEU A 164 1.55 -1.51 4.25
C LEU A 164 0.68 -0.96 5.40
N THR A 165 1.28 -0.73 6.56
CA THR A 165 0.59 -0.21 7.75
C THR A 165 -0.03 1.16 7.46
N VAL A 166 0.72 2.07 6.83
CA VAL A 166 0.20 3.39 6.44
C VAL A 166 -0.94 3.24 5.43
N ALA A 167 -0.72 2.48 4.36
CA ALA A 167 -1.70 2.28 3.30
C ALA A 167 -3.04 1.74 3.84
N MET A 168 -3.01 0.75 4.74
CA MET A 168 -4.21 0.16 5.34
C MET A 168 -4.90 1.07 6.37
N THR A 169 -4.16 2.02 6.98
CA THR A 169 -4.73 2.99 7.92
C THR A 169 -5.57 4.05 7.22
N LEU A 170 -5.31 4.33 5.95
CA LEU A 170 -6.02 5.34 5.15
C LEU A 170 -7.49 4.97 4.95
N ARG A 171 -8.37 5.96 5.08
CA ARG A 171 -9.82 5.77 5.14
C ARG A 171 -10.53 5.74 3.79
N SER A 172 -9.83 6.12 2.72
CA SER A 172 -10.40 6.09 1.37
C SER A 172 -9.42 5.50 0.36
N ALA A 173 -9.95 4.85 -0.68
CA ALA A 173 -9.14 4.37 -1.79
C ALA A 173 -8.38 5.51 -2.49
N TYR A 174 -8.94 6.72 -2.50
CA TYR A 174 -8.26 7.90 -3.09
C TYR A 174 -7.05 8.32 -2.26
N SER A 175 -7.17 8.30 -0.91
CA SER A 175 -6.03 8.54 -0.02
C SER A 175 -4.94 7.48 -0.22
N GLN A 176 -5.32 6.21 -0.36
CA GLN A 176 -4.39 5.11 -0.63
C GLN A 176 -3.67 5.31 -1.97
N ARG A 177 -4.42 5.63 -3.03
CA ARG A 177 -3.86 5.86 -4.36
C ARG A 177 -2.91 7.07 -4.41
N LEU A 178 -3.29 8.19 -3.77
CA LEU A 178 -2.42 9.37 -3.70
C LEU A 178 -1.19 9.12 -2.82
N TYR A 179 -1.31 8.34 -1.75
CA TYR A 179 -0.16 7.89 -0.96
C TYR A 179 0.82 7.06 -1.80
N GLU A 180 0.33 6.09 -2.56
CA GLU A 180 1.15 5.29 -3.48
C GLU A 180 1.87 6.16 -4.52
N LEU A 181 1.15 7.12 -5.14
CA LEU A 181 1.76 8.06 -6.07
C LEU A 181 2.85 8.92 -5.39
N CYS A 182 2.59 9.43 -4.19
CA CYS A 182 3.61 10.15 -3.43
C CYS A 182 4.83 9.26 -3.13
N CYS A 183 4.61 7.99 -2.79
CA CYS A 183 5.71 7.03 -2.60
C CYS A 183 6.51 6.79 -3.88
N GLN A 184 5.85 6.71 -5.04
CA GLN A 184 6.50 6.56 -6.34
C GLN A 184 7.41 7.74 -6.65
N TYR A 185 6.93 8.96 -6.41
CA TYR A 185 7.62 10.19 -6.79
C TYR A 185 8.44 10.83 -5.66
N ARG A 186 8.51 10.24 -4.48
CA ARG A 186 9.20 10.84 -3.31
C ARG A 186 10.70 11.13 -3.50
N ASN A 187 11.31 10.53 -4.51
CA ASN A 187 12.71 10.74 -4.86
C ASN A 187 12.89 11.53 -6.18
N ASN A 188 11.81 11.96 -6.81
CA ASN A 188 11.83 12.76 -8.03
C ASN A 188 11.93 14.25 -7.67
N PHE A 189 13.17 14.73 -7.45
CA PHE A 189 13.43 16.08 -7.00
C PHE A 189 13.38 17.07 -8.18
N GLU A 190 12.61 18.13 -7.99
CA GLU A 190 12.56 19.27 -8.89
C GLU A 190 13.66 20.30 -8.57
N LYS A 191 13.77 21.37 -9.39
CA LYS A 191 14.81 22.41 -9.25
C LYS A 191 14.76 23.17 -7.92
N ASP A 192 13.58 23.21 -7.29
CA ASP A 192 13.37 23.85 -5.98
C ASP A 192 13.79 22.95 -4.79
N GLY A 193 14.30 21.74 -5.08
CA GLY A 193 14.78 20.78 -4.07
C GLY A 193 13.68 19.96 -3.41
N PHE A 194 12.42 20.09 -3.86
CA PHE A 194 11.32 19.24 -3.38
C PHE A 194 11.01 18.14 -4.38
N ALA A 195 10.62 16.98 -3.87
CA ALA A 195 10.08 15.92 -4.69
C ALA A 195 8.63 16.22 -5.06
N GLY A 196 8.23 15.82 -6.28
CA GLY A 196 6.88 16.11 -6.72
C GLY A 196 6.49 15.44 -8.03
N PHE A 197 5.26 15.65 -8.43
CA PHE A 197 4.72 15.23 -9.71
C PHE A 197 3.56 16.11 -10.14
N HIS A 198 3.30 16.10 -11.43
CA HIS A 198 2.23 16.83 -12.07
C HIS A 198 1.17 15.87 -12.62
N LYS A 199 -0.12 16.18 -12.43
CA LYS A 199 -1.24 15.46 -13.06
C LYS A 199 -2.35 16.45 -13.42
N THR A 200 -2.91 16.31 -14.63
CA THR A 200 -4.13 17.04 -14.97
C THR A 200 -5.35 16.43 -14.26
N GLN A 201 -6.44 17.20 -14.14
CA GLN A 201 -7.69 16.68 -13.59
C GLN A 201 -8.20 15.50 -14.42
N GLN A 202 -8.04 15.56 -15.74
CA GLN A 202 -8.44 14.47 -16.63
C GLN A 202 -7.63 13.20 -16.37
N GLN A 203 -6.31 13.30 -16.24
CA GLN A 203 -5.47 12.13 -15.90
C GLN A 203 -5.88 11.47 -14.58
N LEU A 204 -6.17 12.27 -13.54
CA LEU A 204 -6.65 11.73 -12.27
C LEU A 204 -8.03 11.09 -12.38
N ARG A 205 -8.93 11.67 -13.20
CA ARG A 205 -10.25 11.08 -13.48
C ARG A 205 -10.12 9.72 -14.16
N GLU A 206 -9.29 9.65 -15.19
CA GLU A 206 -9.03 8.41 -15.92
C GLU A 206 -8.41 7.34 -14.99
N MET A 207 -7.36 7.68 -14.25
CA MET A 207 -6.71 6.76 -13.32
C MET A 207 -7.65 6.19 -12.26
N PHE A 208 -8.58 7.01 -11.76
CA PHE A 208 -9.47 6.67 -10.64
C PHE A 208 -10.87 6.27 -11.12
N CYS A 209 -11.10 6.12 -12.43
CA CYS A 209 -12.41 5.81 -13.05
C CYS A 209 -13.51 6.75 -12.57
N LEU A 210 -13.27 8.07 -12.68
CA LEU A 210 -14.15 9.14 -12.19
C LEU A 210 -14.75 9.98 -13.31
N GLU A 211 -14.88 9.45 -14.51
CA GLU A 211 -15.41 10.19 -15.66
C GLU A 211 -16.81 10.73 -15.38
N ASP A 212 -17.65 9.92 -14.73
CA ASP A 212 -19.04 10.24 -14.42
C ASP A 212 -19.25 10.64 -12.94
N LYS A 213 -18.19 10.67 -12.12
CA LYS A 213 -18.27 11.03 -10.69
C LYS A 213 -17.63 12.38 -10.45
N TYR A 214 -18.15 13.12 -9.45
CA TYR A 214 -17.62 14.44 -9.04
C TYR A 214 -17.48 15.40 -10.23
N THR A 215 -18.51 15.53 -11.02
CA THR A 215 -18.53 16.34 -12.27
C THR A 215 -18.16 17.80 -12.02
N ARG A 216 -18.50 18.35 -10.85
CA ARG A 216 -18.08 19.69 -10.43
C ARG A 216 -16.63 19.65 -9.93
N SER A 217 -15.79 20.58 -10.39
CA SER A 217 -14.38 20.66 -9.96
C SER A 217 -14.22 20.83 -8.44
N ASN A 218 -15.12 21.56 -7.79
CA ASN A 218 -15.08 21.71 -6.33
C ASN A 218 -15.32 20.40 -5.59
N ASP A 219 -16.27 19.58 -6.05
CA ASP A 219 -16.54 18.26 -5.47
C ASP A 219 -15.37 17.31 -5.70
N PHE A 220 -14.80 17.36 -6.90
CA PHE A 220 -13.58 16.61 -7.22
C PHE A 220 -12.43 17.02 -6.31
N ASN A 221 -12.10 18.30 -6.23
CA ASN A 221 -11.02 18.80 -5.40
C ASN A 221 -11.21 18.43 -3.92
N SER A 222 -12.43 18.58 -3.40
CA SER A 222 -12.74 18.26 -2.02
C SER A 222 -12.51 16.78 -1.71
N ASN A 223 -13.00 15.87 -2.56
CA ASN A 223 -12.99 14.44 -2.27
C ASN A 223 -11.70 13.74 -2.68
N ILE A 224 -11.09 14.17 -3.79
CA ILE A 224 -9.94 13.49 -4.40
C ILE A 224 -8.61 14.13 -3.97
N ILE A 225 -8.59 15.44 -3.67
CA ILE A 225 -7.36 16.16 -3.37
C ILE A 225 -7.29 16.53 -1.89
N TYR A 226 -8.21 17.37 -1.41
CA TYR A 226 -8.08 17.99 -0.09
C TYR A 226 -8.31 17.04 1.08
N ARG A 227 -9.27 16.10 0.98
CA ARG A 227 -9.47 15.10 2.03
C ARG A 227 -8.26 14.16 2.18
N PRO A 228 -7.71 13.57 1.11
CA PRO A 228 -6.47 12.80 1.19
C PRO A 228 -5.27 13.61 1.70
N GLN A 229 -5.12 14.86 1.26
CA GLN A 229 -4.06 15.76 1.73
C GLN A 229 -4.15 15.97 3.25
N ALA A 230 -5.33 16.31 3.76
CA ALA A 230 -5.55 16.52 5.17
C ALA A 230 -5.34 15.25 6.00
N GLU A 231 -5.74 14.09 5.47
CA GLU A 231 -5.56 12.80 6.13
C GLU A 231 -4.07 12.44 6.24
N LEU A 232 -3.32 12.51 5.15
CA LEU A 232 -1.88 12.23 5.16
C LEU A 232 -1.10 13.20 6.03
N LYS A 233 -1.41 14.49 5.97
CA LYS A 233 -0.79 15.52 6.83
C LYS A 233 -1.02 15.22 8.31
N LYS A 234 -2.25 14.86 8.69
CA LYS A 234 -2.59 14.48 10.06
C LYS A 234 -1.83 13.24 10.54
N LEU A 235 -1.67 12.23 9.68
CA LEU A 235 -0.89 11.02 10.02
C LEU A 235 0.61 11.35 10.12
N TYR A 236 1.13 12.21 9.25
CA TYR A 236 2.51 12.68 9.30
C TYR A 236 2.82 13.43 10.59
N GLU A 237 1.97 14.38 10.99
CA GLU A 237 2.11 15.14 12.23
C GLU A 237 2.08 14.24 13.47
N LYS A 238 1.32 13.14 13.43
CA LYS A 238 1.30 12.11 14.48
C LYS A 238 2.47 11.12 14.44
N GLY A 239 3.37 11.24 13.47
CA GLY A 239 4.47 10.32 13.29
C GLY A 239 4.05 8.94 12.75
N GLN A 240 2.81 8.79 12.28
CA GLN A 240 2.23 7.55 11.75
C GLN A 240 2.38 7.38 10.24
N CYS A 241 2.85 8.41 9.53
CA CYS A 241 3.21 8.39 8.13
C CYS A 241 4.57 9.07 7.94
N ASP A 242 5.32 8.66 6.93
CA ASP A 242 6.65 9.17 6.61
C ASP A 242 6.64 10.37 5.64
N LEU A 243 5.48 10.60 5.00
CA LEU A 243 5.28 11.68 4.04
C LEU A 243 3.87 12.27 4.09
N TYR A 244 3.75 13.48 3.57
CA TYR A 244 2.48 14.09 3.16
C TYR A 244 2.74 14.92 1.89
N PHE A 245 1.69 15.47 1.29
CA PHE A 245 1.83 16.35 0.14
C PHE A 245 1.08 17.66 0.32
N GLU A 246 1.58 18.68 -0.36
CA GLU A 246 0.87 19.91 -0.65
C GLU A 246 0.55 19.99 -2.14
N VAL A 247 -0.52 20.67 -2.49
CA VAL A 247 -0.95 20.77 -3.87
C VAL A 247 -1.15 22.21 -4.27
N GLN A 248 -0.61 22.58 -5.44
CA GLN A 248 -0.90 23.82 -6.12
C GLN A 248 -1.81 23.53 -7.32
N ILE A 249 -2.97 24.18 -7.38
CA ILE A 249 -3.91 24.03 -8.49
C ILE A 249 -3.59 25.11 -9.52
N LYS A 250 -3.47 24.71 -10.78
CA LYS A 250 -3.24 25.57 -11.93
C LYS A 250 -4.36 25.40 -12.95
N GLY A 251 -4.64 26.46 -13.71
CA GLY A 251 -5.68 26.43 -14.73
C GLY A 251 -7.11 26.43 -14.20
N ARG A 252 -8.09 26.30 -15.11
CA ARG A 252 -9.51 26.23 -14.78
C ARG A 252 -10.24 25.30 -15.77
N GLY A 253 -11.36 24.74 -15.34
CA GLY A 253 -12.18 23.87 -16.19
C GLY A 253 -11.39 22.65 -16.71
N LYS A 254 -11.36 22.46 -18.02
CA LYS A 254 -10.68 21.30 -18.66
C LYS A 254 -9.15 21.37 -18.56
N GLU A 255 -8.58 22.56 -18.36
CA GLU A 255 -7.13 22.79 -18.25
C GLU A 255 -6.65 22.70 -16.79
N MET A 256 -7.54 22.34 -15.86
CA MET A 256 -7.17 22.22 -14.46
C MET A 256 -6.11 21.14 -14.26
N ALA A 257 -5.05 21.49 -13.54
CA ALA A 257 -3.92 20.63 -13.25
C ALA A 257 -3.45 20.83 -11.80
N TYR A 258 -2.74 19.86 -11.30
CA TYR A 258 -2.28 19.77 -9.92
C TYR A 258 -0.79 19.52 -9.90
N ASP A 259 -0.04 20.43 -9.27
CA ASP A 259 1.36 20.19 -8.91
C ASP A 259 1.41 19.70 -7.46
N PHE A 260 1.80 18.47 -7.28
CA PHE A 260 1.95 17.82 -5.98
C PHE A 260 3.37 18.00 -5.49
N LYS A 261 3.54 18.62 -4.33
CA LYS A 261 4.80 18.77 -3.63
C LYS A 261 4.85 17.82 -2.46
N ILE A 262 5.81 16.91 -2.45
CA ILE A 262 5.93 15.86 -1.45
C ILE A 262 6.89 16.30 -0.35
N HIS A 263 6.46 16.14 0.89
CA HIS A 263 7.23 16.40 2.10
C HIS A 263 7.54 15.09 2.80
N THR A 264 8.81 14.82 3.08
CA THR A 264 9.27 13.63 3.80
C THR A 264 10.03 13.99 5.07
N LYS A 265 10.10 13.07 6.04
CA LYS A 265 10.89 13.29 7.27
C LYS A 265 12.37 13.54 6.97
N GLN A 266 12.93 12.83 6.01
CA GLN A 266 14.34 13.01 5.61
C GLN A 266 14.64 14.41 5.05
N GLN A 267 13.70 15.01 4.32
CA GLN A 267 13.85 16.39 3.81
C GLN A 267 13.82 17.41 4.95
N SER A 268 12.89 17.23 5.91
CA SER A 268 12.79 18.09 7.07
C SER A 268 14.06 18.08 7.93
N GLU A 269 14.71 16.92 8.05
CA GLU A 269 15.98 16.77 8.78
C GLU A 269 17.17 17.38 8.02
N ARG A 270 17.20 17.26 6.68
CA ARG A 270 18.25 17.89 5.84
C ARG A 270 18.15 19.41 5.88
N GLN A 271 16.94 19.97 5.81
CA GLN A 271 16.73 21.42 5.90
C GLN A 271 17.15 21.98 7.26
N LYS A 272 16.87 21.30 8.36
CA LYS A 272 17.33 21.70 9.69
C LYS A 272 18.85 21.74 9.80
N LYS A 273 19.57 20.77 9.24
CA LYS A 273 21.03 20.71 9.25
C LYS A 273 21.72 21.76 8.34
N THR A 274 20.99 22.42 7.46
CA THR A 274 21.53 23.47 6.57
C THR A 274 21.38 24.87 7.20
N PHE A 275 20.58 24.99 8.27
CA PHE A 275 20.35 26.26 9.00
C PHE A 275 21.06 26.30 10.37
N ASP A 276 21.67 25.20 10.83
CA ASP A 276 22.61 25.12 11.95
C ASP A 276 24.06 25.16 11.47
#